data_41f04a7207738fc694b1a11fb0cc9c90
#
_entry.id   41f04a7207738fc694b1a11fb0cc9c90
#
_cell.length_a   1.000
_cell.length_b   1.000
_cell.length_c   1.000
_cell.angle_alpha   90.00
_cell.angle_beta   90.00
_cell.angle_gamma   90.00
#
_symmetry.space_group_name_H-M   'P 1'
#
loop_
_entity.id
_entity.type
_entity.pdbx_description
1 polymer ?
#
loop_
_entity_poly.entity_id
_entity_poly.type
_entity_poly.pdbx_seq_one_letter_code
_entity_poly.pdbx_strand_id
1 'polypeptide(L)' 'MSTTTGTVKWFNDDKGFGFIAQENGGPDVFAHFRQIKSDGFRSLAEGQQVRFVVTQGQKGPQAEDIEVI' A
#
# COMPACT_ATOMS: atom_id res chain seq x y z
N MET A 1 10.35 12.85 4.40
CA MET A 1 9.42 11.71 4.37
C MET A 1 10.21 10.43 4.23
N SER A 2 9.89 9.43 5.00
CA SER A 2 10.64 8.19 4.98
C SER A 2 9.84 7.10 4.27
N THR A 3 10.57 6.27 3.54
CA THR A 3 9.99 5.13 2.86
C THR A 3 9.92 3.96 3.82
N THR A 4 8.81 3.26 3.79
CA THR A 4 8.54 2.12 4.65
C THR A 4 8.28 0.89 3.79
N THR A 5 8.67 -0.28 4.27
CA THR A 5 8.32 -1.52 3.60
C THR A 5 7.19 -2.21 4.36
N GLY A 6 6.44 -3.04 3.66
CA GLY A 6 5.35 -3.77 4.27
C GLY A 6 4.88 -4.90 3.38
N THR A 7 3.86 -5.59 3.86
CA THR A 7 3.28 -6.73 3.16
C THR A 7 1.79 -6.47 2.93
N VAL A 8 1.33 -6.72 1.72
CA VAL A 8 -0.09 -6.53 1.40
C VAL A 8 -0.92 -7.54 2.17
N LYS A 9 -1.86 -7.05 2.98
CA LYS A 9 -2.79 -7.91 3.70
C LYS A 9 -3.88 -8.41 2.79
N TRP A 10 -4.48 -7.51 2.03
CA TRP A 10 -5.45 -7.84 1.00
C TRP A 10 -5.63 -6.65 0.08
N PHE A 11 -6.10 -6.91 -1.11
CA PHE A 11 -6.38 -5.86 -2.08
C PHE A 11 -7.56 -6.29 -2.93
N ASN A 12 -8.52 -5.39 -3.11
CA ASN A 12 -9.72 -5.65 -3.91
C ASN A 12 -9.59 -4.93 -5.25
N ASP A 13 -9.38 -5.69 -6.31
CA ASP A 13 -9.20 -5.13 -7.65
C ASP A 13 -10.44 -4.41 -8.16
N ASP A 14 -11.61 -4.91 -7.80
CA ASP A 14 -12.86 -4.32 -8.27
C ASP A 14 -13.08 -2.94 -7.69
N LYS A 15 -12.74 -2.76 -6.42
CA LYS A 15 -12.91 -1.48 -5.74
C LYS A 15 -11.66 -0.61 -5.82
N GLY A 16 -10.51 -1.21 -6.12
CA GLY A 16 -9.27 -0.48 -6.31
C GLY A 16 -8.58 -0.03 -5.01
N PHE A 17 -8.78 -0.75 -3.92
CA PHE A 17 -8.10 -0.42 -2.67
C PHE A 17 -7.86 -1.66 -1.82
N GLY A 18 -6.99 -1.50 -0.84
CA GLY A 18 -6.69 -2.57 0.09
C GLY A 18 -5.90 -2.03 1.27
N PHE A 19 -5.28 -2.92 2.01
CA PHE A 19 -4.49 -2.55 3.18
C PHE A 19 -3.13 -3.25 3.17
N ILE A 20 -2.15 -2.55 3.68
CA ILE A 20 -0.77 -3.02 3.78
C ILE A 20 -0.37 -3.03 5.25
N ALA A 21 0.21 -4.13 5.70
CA ALA A 21 0.75 -4.24 7.05
C ALA A 21 2.19 -3.72 7.04
N GLN A 22 2.50 -2.78 7.92
CA GLN A 22 3.85 -2.24 8.03
C GLN A 22 4.77 -3.24 8.71
N GLU A 23 5.99 -3.41 8.19
CA GLU A 23 6.96 -4.31 8.78
C GLU A 23 7.43 -3.86 10.16
N ASN A 24 7.37 -2.57 10.42
CA ASN A 24 7.82 -2.03 11.70
C ASN A 24 6.81 -2.21 12.84
N GLY A 25 5.71 -2.92 12.58
CA GLY A 25 4.70 -3.14 13.59
C GLY A 25 3.71 -2.01 13.75
N GLY A 26 3.75 -1.02 12.89
CA GLY A 26 2.80 0.09 12.94
C GLY A 26 1.41 -0.33 12.46
N PRO A 27 0.45 0.59 12.49
CA PRO A 27 -0.91 0.28 12.04
C PRO A 27 -0.96 -0.03 10.55
N ASP A 28 -1.98 -0.78 10.15
CA ASP A 28 -2.20 -1.04 8.73
C ASP A 28 -2.44 0.28 8.00
N VAL A 29 -1.94 0.37 6.77
CA VAL A 29 -2.11 1.57 5.97
C VAL A 29 -3.04 1.29 4.80
N PHE A 30 -3.84 2.28 4.48
CA PHE A 30 -4.76 2.20 3.35
C PHE A 30 -3.98 2.34 2.04
N ALA A 31 -4.26 1.47 1.08
CA ALA A 31 -3.61 1.49 -0.23
C ALA A 31 -4.65 1.65 -1.33
N HIS A 32 -4.51 2.71 -2.13
CA HIS A 32 -5.42 2.96 -3.25
C HIS A 32 -4.68 2.72 -4.57
N PHE A 33 -5.39 2.19 -5.57
CA PHE A 33 -4.75 1.83 -6.84
C PHE A 33 -4.02 3.01 -7.50
N ARG A 34 -4.49 4.23 -7.28
CA ARG A 34 -3.84 5.42 -7.84
C ARG A 34 -2.46 5.67 -7.26
N GLN A 35 -2.17 5.09 -6.11
CA GLN A 35 -0.88 5.25 -5.46
C GLN A 35 0.11 4.16 -5.83
N ILE A 36 -0.30 3.21 -6.64
CA ILE A 36 0.58 2.13 -7.07
C ILE A 36 1.39 2.60 -8.28
N LYS A 37 2.70 2.59 -8.13
CA LYS A 37 3.62 2.92 -9.21
C LYS A 37 3.87 1.67 -10.05
N SER A 38 3.19 1.58 -11.17
CA SER A 38 3.32 0.43 -12.04
C SER A 38 3.04 0.87 -13.47
N ASP A 39 3.78 0.31 -14.41
CA ASP A 39 3.62 0.63 -15.82
C ASP A 39 2.44 -0.08 -16.46
N GLY A 40 1.76 -0.92 -15.73
CA GLY A 40 0.67 -1.69 -16.28
C GLY A 40 -0.48 -1.82 -15.31
N PHE A 41 -0.77 -3.04 -14.97
CA PHE A 41 -1.89 -3.36 -14.12
C PHE A 41 -1.65 -2.88 -12.69
N ARG A 42 -2.53 -2.03 -12.19
CA ARG A 42 -2.39 -1.43 -10.86
C ARG A 42 -3.15 -2.24 -9.82
N SER A 43 -2.61 -3.37 -9.48
CA SER A 43 -3.19 -4.18 -8.42
C SER A 43 -2.07 -4.78 -7.57
N LEU A 44 -2.46 -5.24 -6.38
CA LEU A 44 -1.54 -5.85 -5.45
C LEU A 44 -2.04 -7.24 -5.09
N ALA A 45 -1.12 -8.16 -4.88
CA ALA A 45 -1.46 -9.53 -4.48
C ALA A 45 -1.27 -9.65 -2.97
N GLU A 46 -2.14 -10.44 -2.35
CA GLU A 46 -2.03 -10.73 -0.92
C GLU A 46 -0.68 -11.38 -0.63
N GLY A 47 0.01 -10.89 0.40
CA GLY A 47 1.32 -11.40 0.77
C GLY A 47 2.48 -10.78 0.01
N GLN A 48 2.21 -9.91 -0.96
CA GLN A 48 3.25 -9.29 -1.76
C GLN A 48 3.97 -8.22 -0.93
N GLN A 49 5.30 -8.13 -1.10
CA GLN A 49 6.09 -7.12 -0.41
C GLN A 49 6.14 -5.84 -1.25
N VAL A 50 5.94 -4.73 -0.58
CA VAL A 50 5.89 -3.42 -1.23
C VAL A 50 6.66 -2.39 -0.41
N ARG A 51 7.06 -1.32 -1.08
CA ARG A 51 7.69 -0.16 -0.48
C ARG A 51 6.80 1.05 -0.74
N PHE A 52 6.63 1.88 0.27
CA PHE A 52 5.69 3.00 0.15
C PHE A 52 6.04 4.10 1.14
N VAL A 53 5.41 5.25 0.97
CA VAL A 53 5.51 6.37 1.90
C VAL A 53 4.21 6.43 2.70
N VAL A 54 4.33 6.52 4.02
CA VAL A 54 3.16 6.64 4.88
C VAL A 54 2.79 8.11 5.03
N THR A 55 1.54 8.42 4.76
CA THR A 55 1.01 9.77 4.93
C THR A 55 -0.30 9.70 5.72
N GLN A 56 -0.74 10.85 6.24
CA GLN A 56 -2.00 10.91 6.97
C GLN A 56 -3.11 11.31 6.02
N GLY A 57 -4.09 10.43 5.89
CA GLY A 57 -5.28 10.71 5.09
C GLY A 57 -6.49 10.91 5.97
N GLN A 58 -7.64 11.13 5.35
CA GLN A 58 -8.89 11.35 6.08
C GLN A 58 -9.32 10.11 6.85
N LYS A 59 -8.96 8.94 6.37
CA LYS A 59 -9.32 7.68 7.02
C LYS A 59 -8.23 7.14 7.93
N GLY A 60 -7.15 7.90 8.11
CA GLY A 60 -6.01 7.47 8.90
C GLY A 60 -4.77 7.32 8.05
N PRO A 61 -3.78 6.52 8.49
CA PRO A 61 -2.55 6.35 7.72
C PRO A 61 -2.84 5.73 6.36
N GLN A 62 -2.18 6.25 5.33
CA GLN A 62 -2.33 5.71 3.97
C GLN A 62 -0.97 5.62 3.30
N ALA A 63 -0.88 4.73 2.30
CA ALA A 63 0.34 4.50 1.55
C ALA A 63 0.31 5.31 0.27
N GLU A 64 1.45 5.96 -0.04
CA GLU A 64 1.64 6.66 -1.30
C GLU A 64 2.89 6.15 -1.99
N ASP A 65 2.97 6.34 -3.29
CA ASP A 65 4.13 5.92 -4.09
C ASP A 65 4.46 4.45 -3.86
N ILE A 66 3.48 3.60 -3.94
CA ILE A 66 3.62 2.17 -3.67
C ILE A 66 4.37 1.50 -4.81
N GLU A 67 5.45 0.80 -4.47
CA GLU A 67 6.25 0.04 -5.43
C GLU A 67 6.36 -1.40 -4.96
N VAL A 68 6.21 -2.33 -5.88
CA VAL A 68 6.45 -3.74 -5.59
C VAL A 68 7.95 -3.97 -5.53
N ILE A 69 8.38 -4.63 -4.47
CA ILE A 69 9.79 -4.94 -4.29
C ILE A 69 10.14 -6.24 -5.01
#